data_85afeb712e1278bf602df1fd8bb4830b
#
_entry.id   85afeb712e1278bf602df1fd8bb4830b
#
_cell.length_a   1.000
_cell.length_b   1.000
_cell.length_c   1.000
_cell.angle_alpha   90.00
_cell.angle_beta   90.00
_cell.angle_gamma   90.00
#
_symmetry.space_group_name_H-M   'P 1'
#
loop_
_entity.id
_entity.type
_entity.pdbx_description
1 polymer ?
#
loop_
_entity_poly.entity_id
_entity_poly.type
_entity_poly.pdbx_seq_one_letter_code
_entity_poly.pdbx_strand_id
1 'polypeptide(L)'
;MAAKELEVLLNATTYSTAMEILFEGRVFSAEEALEKRLINRVVNDEDVKKEAYKSAELICEGAPKVSRWHKQFARNILKEGKVTEKINNLGYKCYDTKDFKIGYQSFLNKTKPKFKNK
;
A
#
# COMPACT_ATOMS: atom_id res chain seq x y z
N MET A 1 -0.50 -22.55 -13.63
CA MET A 1 -1.04 -21.36 -12.95
C MET A 1 -2.43 -21.08 -13.50
N ALA A 2 -3.42 -20.89 -12.63
CA ALA A 2 -4.77 -20.53 -13.06
C ALA A 2 -4.83 -19.05 -13.49
N ALA A 3 -5.79 -18.69 -14.36
CA ALA A 3 -5.92 -17.32 -14.86
C ALA A 3 -6.08 -16.27 -13.74
N LYS A 4 -6.71 -16.64 -12.61
CA LYS A 4 -6.82 -15.76 -11.43
C LYS A 4 -5.48 -15.48 -10.74
N GLU A 5 -4.59 -16.43 -10.72
CA GLU A 5 -3.23 -16.27 -10.17
C GLU A 5 -2.41 -15.37 -11.09
N LEU A 6 -2.55 -15.52 -12.40
CA LEU A 6 -1.92 -14.64 -13.38
C LEU A 6 -2.42 -13.20 -13.24
N GLU A 7 -3.72 -12.99 -13.05
CA GLU A 7 -4.28 -11.65 -12.79
C GLU A 7 -3.63 -10.99 -11.57
N VAL A 8 -3.44 -11.72 -10.47
CA VAL A 8 -2.76 -11.20 -9.27
C VAL A 8 -1.31 -10.82 -9.56
N LEU A 9 -0.58 -11.67 -10.30
CA LEU A 9 0.80 -11.41 -10.67
C LEU A 9 0.92 -10.17 -11.57
N LEU A 10 0.08 -10.04 -12.59
CA LEU A 10 0.06 -8.89 -13.51
C LEU A 10 -0.32 -7.57 -12.80
N ASN A 11 -1.13 -7.63 -11.75
CA ASN A 11 -1.44 -6.46 -10.92
C ASN A 11 -0.31 -6.09 -9.95
N ALA A 12 0.59 -7.02 -9.64
CA ALA A 12 1.70 -6.82 -8.71
C ALA A 12 2.99 -6.33 -9.37
N THR A 13 3.16 -6.58 -10.69
CA THR A 13 4.39 -6.25 -11.41
C THR A 13 4.13 -5.87 -12.87
N THR A 14 5.20 -5.62 -13.64
CA THR A 14 5.06 -5.34 -15.08
C THR A 14 4.78 -6.62 -15.88
N TYR A 15 4.16 -6.47 -17.05
CA TYR A 15 3.95 -7.58 -17.97
C TYR A 15 5.27 -8.34 -18.27
N SER A 16 6.35 -7.60 -18.55
CA SER A 16 7.66 -8.20 -18.87
C SER A 16 8.20 -9.04 -17.71
N THR A 17 8.17 -8.51 -16.49
CA THR A 17 8.60 -9.23 -15.29
C THR A 17 7.72 -10.45 -15.02
N ALA A 18 6.40 -10.34 -15.21
CA ALA A 18 5.50 -11.47 -15.05
C ALA A 18 5.82 -12.59 -16.06
N MET A 19 6.07 -12.24 -17.31
CA MET A 19 6.45 -13.24 -18.36
C MET A 19 7.80 -13.87 -18.08
N GLU A 20 8.79 -13.12 -17.63
CA GLU A 20 10.09 -13.65 -17.21
C GLU A 20 9.94 -14.67 -16.08
N ILE A 21 9.19 -14.34 -15.01
CA ILE A 21 8.89 -15.26 -13.91
C ILE A 21 8.27 -16.56 -14.42
N LEU A 22 7.31 -16.44 -15.33
CA LEU A 22 6.54 -17.60 -15.81
C LEU A 22 7.30 -18.48 -16.78
N PHE A 23 8.09 -17.88 -17.66
CA PHE A 23 8.77 -18.61 -18.72
C PHE A 23 10.11 -19.17 -18.28
N GLU A 24 10.84 -18.45 -17.46
CA GLU A 24 12.13 -18.92 -16.96
C GLU A 24 11.98 -19.88 -15.77
N GLY A 25 10.97 -19.68 -14.92
CA GLY A 25 10.68 -20.56 -13.75
C GLY A 25 11.83 -20.63 -12.75
N ARG A 26 12.76 -19.67 -12.75
CA ARG A 26 13.92 -19.64 -11.89
C ARG A 26 13.63 -18.92 -10.56
N VAL A 27 14.47 -19.14 -9.58
CA VAL A 27 14.43 -18.44 -8.30
C VAL A 27 15.18 -17.11 -8.45
N PHE A 28 14.59 -16.03 -8.00
CA PHE A 28 15.20 -14.71 -7.90
C PHE A 28 15.91 -14.54 -6.54
N SER A 29 17.04 -13.81 -6.52
CA SER A 29 17.61 -13.31 -5.27
C SER A 29 16.74 -12.18 -4.70
N ALA A 30 16.97 -11.81 -3.44
CA ALA A 30 16.26 -10.70 -2.81
C ALA A 30 16.58 -9.36 -3.52
N GLU A 31 17.83 -9.14 -3.90
CA GLU A 31 18.29 -7.96 -4.62
C GLU A 31 17.63 -7.86 -5.99
N GLU A 32 17.59 -8.96 -6.72
CA GLU A 32 16.93 -9.01 -8.03
C GLU A 32 15.42 -8.75 -7.91
N ALA A 33 14.78 -9.30 -6.89
CA ALA A 33 13.36 -9.03 -6.60
C ALA A 33 13.12 -7.54 -6.29
N LEU A 34 14.06 -6.87 -5.61
CA LEU A 34 14.01 -5.42 -5.38
C LEU A 34 14.17 -4.63 -6.68
N GLU A 35 15.15 -4.95 -7.51
CA GLU A 35 15.36 -4.32 -8.82
C GLU A 35 14.13 -4.44 -9.73
N LYS A 36 13.49 -5.60 -9.71
CA LYS A 36 12.25 -5.88 -10.45
C LYS A 36 10.99 -5.30 -9.78
N ARG A 37 11.14 -4.59 -8.67
CA ARG A 37 10.04 -3.98 -7.90
C ARG A 37 8.98 -4.97 -7.40
N LEU A 38 9.37 -6.22 -7.17
CA LEU A 38 8.52 -7.25 -6.56
C LEU A 38 8.41 -7.07 -5.05
N ILE A 39 9.45 -6.51 -4.45
CA ILE A 39 9.53 -6.16 -3.03
C ILE A 39 10.04 -4.74 -2.83
N ASN A 40 9.82 -4.18 -1.64
CA ASN A 40 10.13 -2.78 -1.35
C ASN A 40 11.47 -2.58 -0.63
N ARG A 41 12.02 -3.61 0.01
CA ARG A 41 13.24 -3.56 0.80
C ARG A 41 13.94 -4.91 0.83
N VAL A 42 15.26 -4.86 0.94
CA VAL A 42 16.11 -5.98 1.33
C VAL A 42 16.86 -5.58 2.60
N VAL A 43 16.92 -6.45 3.56
CA VAL A 43 17.65 -6.31 4.81
C VAL A 43 18.27 -7.66 5.18
N ASN A 44 19.20 -7.70 6.13
CA ASN A 44 19.74 -8.96 6.62
C ASN A 44 18.61 -9.81 7.26
N ASP A 45 18.72 -11.12 7.20
CA ASP A 45 17.70 -12.06 7.69
C ASP A 45 17.33 -11.80 9.16
N GLU A 46 18.29 -11.48 9.99
CA GLU A 46 18.13 -11.14 11.40
C GLU A 46 17.32 -9.84 11.64
N ASP A 47 17.34 -8.91 10.68
CA ASP A 47 16.66 -7.61 10.76
C ASP A 47 15.24 -7.62 10.18
N VAL A 48 14.84 -8.65 9.44
CA VAL A 48 13.53 -8.70 8.74
C VAL A 48 12.37 -8.43 9.70
N LYS A 49 12.36 -9.10 10.85
CA LYS A 49 11.29 -8.92 11.84
C LYS A 49 11.26 -7.49 12.39
N LYS A 50 12.41 -6.94 12.74
CA LYS A 50 12.54 -5.58 13.26
C LYS A 50 12.06 -4.53 12.25
N GLU A 51 12.49 -4.63 10.99
CA GLU A 51 12.06 -3.71 9.94
C GLU A 51 10.57 -3.85 9.59
N ALA A 52 10.02 -5.07 9.64
CA ALA A 52 8.59 -5.28 9.46
C ALA A 52 7.77 -4.59 10.57
N TYR A 53 8.15 -4.74 11.83
CA TYR A 53 7.49 -4.07 12.95
C TYR A 53 7.64 -2.54 12.88
N LYS A 54 8.80 -2.03 12.54
CA LYS A 54 9.01 -0.59 12.31
C LYS A 54 8.09 -0.03 11.22
N SER A 55 7.90 -0.77 10.13
CA SER A 55 6.94 -0.39 9.08
C SER A 55 5.50 -0.41 9.59
N ALA A 56 5.13 -1.42 10.39
CA ALA A 56 3.81 -1.50 11.01
C ALA A 56 3.55 -0.33 11.97
N GLU A 57 4.53 0.06 12.77
CA GLU A 57 4.45 1.23 13.68
C GLU A 57 4.21 2.52 12.90
N LEU A 58 4.95 2.74 11.80
CA LEU A 58 4.74 3.91 10.92
C LEU A 58 3.31 3.93 10.33
N ILE A 59 2.79 2.77 9.93
CA ILE A 59 1.40 2.66 9.46
C ILE A 59 0.41 3.01 10.58
N CYS A 60 0.67 2.58 11.81
CA CYS A 60 -0.17 2.88 12.97
C CYS A 60 -0.15 4.35 13.39
N GLU A 61 0.85 5.12 12.99
CA GLU A 61 0.90 6.57 13.20
C GLU A 61 -0.08 7.36 12.32
N GLY A 62 -0.54 6.76 11.23
CA GLY A 62 -1.52 7.35 10.31
C GLY A 62 -2.96 7.23 10.81
N ALA A 63 -3.87 8.04 10.23
CA ALA A 63 -5.30 7.95 10.49
C ALA A 63 -5.86 6.59 10.01
N PRO A 64 -6.35 5.71 10.89
CA PRO A 64 -6.68 4.32 10.52
C PRO A 64 -7.78 4.22 9.44
N LYS A 65 -8.75 5.13 9.46
CA LYS A 65 -9.84 5.19 8.48
C LYS A 65 -9.30 5.56 7.09
N VAL A 66 -8.38 6.52 7.03
CA VAL A 66 -7.75 6.96 5.78
C VAL A 66 -6.89 5.84 5.19
N SER A 67 -6.11 5.14 5.99
CA SER A 67 -5.31 3.99 5.54
C SER A 67 -6.17 2.89 4.93
N ARG A 68 -7.34 2.59 5.51
CA ARG A 68 -8.31 1.65 4.92
C ARG A 68 -8.89 2.16 3.60
N TRP A 69 -9.22 3.44 3.52
CA TRP A 69 -9.73 4.06 2.29
C TRP A 69 -8.67 4.06 1.18
N HIS A 70 -7.41 4.35 1.48
CA HIS A 70 -6.33 4.26 0.48
C HIS A 70 -6.28 2.86 -0.15
N LYS A 71 -6.35 1.78 0.65
CA LYS A 71 -6.40 0.41 0.11
C LYS A 71 -7.65 0.16 -0.75
N GLN A 72 -8.80 0.64 -0.30
CA GLN A 72 -10.07 0.51 -1.03
C GLN A 72 -10.01 1.28 -2.36
N PHE A 73 -9.53 2.52 -2.34
CA PHE A 73 -9.44 3.37 -3.53
C PHE A 73 -8.46 2.81 -4.53
N ALA A 74 -7.27 2.41 -4.09
CA ALA A 74 -6.26 1.80 -4.97
C ALA A 74 -6.80 0.55 -5.68
N ARG A 75 -7.44 -0.37 -4.94
CA ARG A 75 -8.05 -1.57 -5.53
C ARG A 75 -9.15 -1.24 -6.54
N ASN A 76 -9.98 -0.23 -6.23
CA ASN A 76 -11.06 0.17 -7.12
C ASN A 76 -10.51 0.81 -8.41
N ILE A 77 -9.51 1.68 -8.29
CA ILE A 77 -8.87 2.33 -9.44
C ILE A 77 -8.18 1.28 -10.32
N LEU A 78 -7.46 0.32 -9.74
CA LEU A 78 -6.83 -0.76 -10.50
C LEU A 78 -7.86 -1.62 -11.25
N LYS A 79 -9.01 -1.91 -10.61
CA LYS A 79 -10.09 -2.70 -11.22
C LYS A 79 -10.79 -1.97 -12.35
N GLU A 80 -11.13 -0.70 -12.15
CA GLU A 80 -11.94 0.10 -13.07
C GLU A 80 -11.10 0.89 -14.10
N GLY A 81 -9.76 0.91 -13.92
CA GLY A 81 -8.85 1.70 -14.75
C GLY A 81 -8.97 3.22 -14.58
N LYS A 82 -9.86 3.68 -13.69
CA LYS A 82 -10.12 5.12 -13.45
C LYS A 82 -10.75 5.37 -12.09
N VAL A 83 -10.72 6.61 -11.65
CA VAL A 83 -11.48 7.05 -10.47
C VAL A 83 -12.96 7.11 -10.84
N THR A 84 -13.79 6.33 -10.15
CA THR A 84 -15.25 6.38 -10.28
C THR A 84 -15.82 7.53 -9.44
N GLU A 85 -16.99 8.06 -9.81
CA GLU A 85 -17.67 9.10 -9.04
C GLU A 85 -17.92 8.68 -7.59
N LYS A 86 -18.28 7.42 -7.36
CA LYS A 86 -18.47 6.84 -6.02
C LYS A 86 -17.20 6.96 -5.18
N ILE A 87 -16.03 6.61 -5.74
CA ILE A 87 -14.75 6.67 -5.04
C ILE A 87 -14.33 8.12 -4.81
N ASN A 88 -14.53 8.99 -5.80
CA ASN A 88 -14.25 10.42 -5.67
C ASN A 88 -15.05 11.04 -4.51
N ASN A 89 -16.36 10.82 -4.49
CA ASN A 89 -17.24 11.34 -3.43
C ASN A 89 -16.90 10.75 -2.05
N LEU A 90 -16.48 9.49 -1.99
CA LEU A 90 -16.05 8.88 -0.74
C LEU A 90 -14.73 9.49 -0.24
N GLY A 91 -13.84 9.88 -1.14
CA GLY A 91 -12.59 10.57 -0.81
C GLY A 91 -12.81 11.88 -0.06
N TYR A 92 -13.79 12.67 -0.47
CA TYR A 92 -14.12 13.94 0.20
C TYR A 92 -14.69 13.77 1.61
N LYS A 93 -15.26 12.62 1.95
CA LYS A 93 -15.75 12.33 3.31
C LYS A 93 -14.65 12.31 4.37
N CYS A 94 -13.39 12.29 3.98
CA CYS A 94 -12.29 12.38 4.95
C CYS A 94 -12.31 13.71 5.72
N TYR A 95 -12.74 14.80 5.09
CA TYR A 95 -12.82 16.13 5.71
C TYR A 95 -13.85 16.21 6.85
N ASP A 96 -14.86 15.33 6.82
CA ASP A 96 -15.93 15.27 7.85
C ASP A 96 -15.48 14.49 9.09
N THR A 97 -14.32 13.82 9.04
CA THR A 97 -13.86 12.97 10.13
C THR A 97 -13.23 13.77 11.26
N LYS A 98 -13.35 13.23 12.50
CA LYS A 98 -12.64 13.78 13.65
C LYS A 98 -11.12 13.65 13.47
N ASP A 99 -10.67 12.59 12.84
CA ASP A 99 -9.25 12.35 12.59
C ASP A 99 -8.67 13.40 11.63
N PHE A 100 -9.43 13.88 10.65
CA PHE A 100 -9.01 15.01 9.82
C PHE A 100 -8.77 16.27 10.67
N LYS A 101 -9.70 16.61 11.56
CA LYS A 101 -9.56 17.78 12.45
C LYS A 101 -8.38 17.63 13.39
N ILE A 102 -8.16 16.43 13.94
CA ILE A 102 -6.99 16.13 14.80
C ILE A 102 -5.71 16.31 14.00
N GLY A 103 -5.61 15.75 12.79
CA GLY A 103 -4.44 15.88 11.92
C GLY A 103 -4.14 17.33 11.57
N TYR A 104 -5.16 18.08 11.16
CA TYR A 104 -5.05 19.50 10.82
C TYR A 104 -4.55 20.35 12.01
N GLN A 105 -5.15 20.20 13.18
CA GLN A 105 -4.73 20.92 14.40
C GLN A 105 -3.31 20.52 14.84
N SER A 106 -2.99 19.25 14.79
CA SER A 106 -1.65 18.76 15.13
C SER A 106 -0.59 19.31 14.18
N PHE A 107 -0.89 19.44 12.90
CA PHE A 107 -0.02 20.05 11.90
C PHE A 107 0.25 21.53 12.23
N LEU A 108 -0.81 22.30 12.50
CA LEU A 108 -0.67 23.72 12.88
C LEU A 108 0.17 23.89 14.16
N ASN A 109 -0.07 23.04 15.14
CA ASN A 109 0.59 23.09 16.45
C ASN A 109 1.97 22.42 16.47
N LYS A 110 2.42 21.84 15.34
CA LYS A 110 3.67 21.06 15.22
C LYS A 110 3.78 19.93 16.26
N THR A 111 2.65 19.27 16.54
CA THR A 111 2.56 18.15 17.48
C THR A 111 2.23 16.85 16.77
N LYS A 112 2.56 15.70 17.39
CA LYS A 112 2.20 14.39 16.85
C LYS A 112 0.69 14.13 17.05
N PRO A 113 -0.07 13.80 16.00
CA PRO A 113 -1.50 13.54 16.13
C PRO A 113 -1.78 12.23 16.87
N LYS A 114 -2.89 12.20 17.61
CA LYS A 114 -3.42 10.99 18.25
C LYS A 114 -4.79 10.68 17.65
N PHE A 115 -4.79 9.92 16.57
CA PHE A 115 -6.01 9.57 15.84
C PHE A 115 -6.93 8.65 16.63
N LYS A 116 -8.25 8.80 16.43
CA LYS A 116 -9.29 8.08 17.18
C LYS A 116 -10.13 7.15 16.32
N ASN A 117 -9.83 7.04 15.03
CA ASN A 117 -10.59 6.23 14.07
C ASN A 117 -12.08 6.65 13.94
N LYS A 118 -12.38 7.94 14.01
CA LYS A 118 -13.74 8.49 14.00
C LYS A 118 -13.89 9.63 13.00
#